data_d5872bb3b8197133ab4c5645ad0cb651
#
_entry.id   d5872bb3b8197133ab4c5645ad0cb651
#
_cell.length_a   1.000
_cell.length_b   1.000
_cell.length_c   1.000
_cell.angle_alpha   90.00
_cell.angle_beta   90.00
_cell.angle_gamma   90.00
#
_symmetry.space_group_name_H-M   'P 1'
#
loop_
_entity.id
_entity.type
_entity.pdbx_description
1 polymer ?
#
loop_
_entity_poly.entity_id
_entity_poly.type
_entity_poly.pdbx_seq_one_letter_code
_entity_poly.pdbx_strand_id
1 'polypeptide(L)'
;MNIKPIKNERDYQVALRRVESLWDSPKGSAGSDEMDVLATLIEAYEREHYPVDMPDPVEAILFRLEQSEKDSRALIGVIGQRSRVHEVLRRKRPLSIQMIRALHAKFGIPANVLIQPGRKRTASPRGTGSRRATRASVKASV
;
A
#
# COMPACT_ATOMS: atom_id res chain seq x y z
N MET A 1 -18.50 14.59 27.71
CA MET A 1 -17.68 14.24 26.53
C MET A 1 -17.39 15.52 25.76
N ASN A 2 -16.11 15.89 25.67
CA ASN A 2 -15.71 17.12 24.99
C ASN A 2 -14.94 16.79 23.71
N ILE A 3 -15.68 16.45 22.68
CA ILE A 3 -15.12 16.02 21.40
C ILE A 3 -15.11 17.20 20.43
N LYS A 4 -13.93 17.44 19.84
CA LYS A 4 -13.73 18.50 18.84
C LYS A 4 -13.36 17.88 17.49
N PRO A 5 -13.76 18.52 16.37
CA PRO A 5 -13.30 18.04 15.06
C PRO A 5 -11.78 18.13 14.94
N ILE A 6 -11.21 17.22 14.19
CA ILE A 6 -9.78 17.20 13.91
C ILE A 6 -9.54 18.00 12.62
N LYS A 7 -8.95 19.18 12.76
CA LYS A 7 -8.76 20.13 11.64
C LYS A 7 -7.30 20.25 11.20
N ASN A 8 -6.36 19.90 12.06
CA ASN A 8 -4.93 20.04 11.80
C ASN A 8 -4.14 18.96 12.54
N GLU A 9 -2.85 18.90 12.31
CA GLU A 9 -1.96 17.92 12.93
C GLU A 9 -1.96 18.01 14.44
N ARG A 10 -2.06 19.21 15.00
CA ARG A 10 -2.11 19.40 16.45
C ARG A 10 -3.35 18.74 17.05
N ASP A 11 -4.51 18.96 16.43
CA ASP A 11 -5.77 18.34 16.86
C ASP A 11 -5.69 16.82 16.77
N TYR A 12 -5.06 16.32 15.71
CA TYR A 12 -4.84 14.90 15.49
C TYR A 12 -3.98 14.29 16.60
N GLN A 13 -2.89 14.93 16.97
CA GLN A 13 -2.01 14.44 18.04
C GLN A 13 -2.72 14.46 19.40
N VAL A 14 -3.54 15.49 19.67
CA VAL A 14 -4.35 15.57 20.89
C VAL A 14 -5.35 14.42 20.95
N ALA A 15 -6.01 14.14 19.81
CA ALA A 15 -6.98 13.04 19.74
C ALA A 15 -6.32 11.68 19.98
N LEU A 16 -5.13 11.44 19.41
CA LEU A 16 -4.38 10.21 19.62
C LEU A 16 -4.02 10.00 21.09
N ARG A 17 -3.55 11.04 21.75
CA ARG A 17 -3.23 11.00 23.19
C ARG A 17 -4.46 10.73 24.04
N ARG A 18 -5.58 11.28 23.64
CA ARG A 18 -6.84 11.03 24.35
C ARG A 18 -7.28 9.57 24.22
N VAL A 19 -7.17 9.00 23.03
CA VAL A 19 -7.45 7.58 22.81
C VAL A 19 -6.55 6.70 23.68
N GLU A 20 -5.27 7.01 23.74
CA GLU A 20 -4.34 6.27 24.61
C GLU A 20 -4.77 6.31 26.07
N SER A 21 -5.23 7.46 26.55
CA SER A 21 -5.69 7.61 27.94
C SER A 21 -6.98 6.84 28.22
N LEU A 22 -7.77 6.56 27.20
CA LEU A 22 -9.05 5.84 27.32
C LEU A 22 -8.93 4.34 26.99
N TRP A 23 -7.74 3.88 26.60
CA TRP A 23 -7.54 2.54 26.08
C TRP A 23 -8.05 1.42 27.01
N ASP A 24 -7.87 1.59 28.31
CA ASP A 24 -8.27 0.59 29.31
C ASP A 24 -9.72 0.81 29.82
N SER A 25 -10.51 1.64 29.18
CA SER A 25 -11.89 1.90 29.57
C SER A 25 -12.75 0.64 29.41
N PRO A 26 -13.59 0.28 30.38
CA PRO A 26 -14.48 -0.87 30.26
C PRO A 26 -15.44 -0.72 29.09
N LYS A 27 -15.77 -1.82 28.44
CA LYS A 27 -16.75 -1.83 27.35
C LYS A 27 -18.10 -1.28 27.83
N GLY A 28 -18.71 -0.41 27.01
CA GLY A 28 -19.99 0.20 27.32
C GLY A 28 -19.92 1.38 28.29
N SER A 29 -18.72 1.74 28.76
CA SER A 29 -18.53 2.93 29.62
C SER A 29 -18.49 4.19 28.76
N ALA A 30 -18.64 5.35 29.40
CA ALA A 30 -18.53 6.65 28.75
C ALA A 30 -17.16 6.82 28.07
N GLY A 31 -16.09 6.29 28.67
CA GLY A 31 -14.74 6.32 28.09
C GLY A 31 -14.63 5.48 26.84
N SER A 32 -15.26 4.32 26.81
CA SER A 32 -15.31 3.45 25.63
C SER A 32 -16.06 4.11 24.47
N ASP A 33 -17.19 4.75 24.78
CA ASP A 33 -17.98 5.46 23.77
C ASP A 33 -17.21 6.65 23.19
N GLU A 34 -16.52 7.41 24.06
CA GLU A 34 -15.66 8.51 23.63
C GLU A 34 -14.53 8.02 22.72
N MET A 35 -13.93 6.90 23.07
CA MET A 35 -12.86 6.30 22.27
C MET A 35 -13.36 5.90 20.88
N ASP A 36 -14.55 5.30 20.78
CA ASP A 36 -15.13 4.91 19.51
C ASP A 36 -15.39 6.13 18.60
N VAL A 37 -15.89 7.21 19.16
CA VAL A 37 -16.12 8.46 18.41
C VAL A 37 -14.78 9.06 17.94
N LEU A 38 -13.79 9.12 18.84
CA LEU A 38 -12.46 9.63 18.50
C LEU A 38 -11.79 8.77 17.43
N ALA A 39 -11.92 7.45 17.52
CA ALA A 39 -11.37 6.54 16.52
C ALA A 39 -11.97 6.82 15.13
N THR A 40 -13.27 7.09 15.07
CA THR A 40 -13.95 7.43 13.81
C THR A 40 -13.42 8.74 13.23
N LEU A 41 -13.23 9.76 14.07
CA LEU A 41 -12.70 11.05 13.63
C LEU A 41 -11.23 10.94 13.19
N ILE A 42 -10.45 10.19 13.92
CA ILE A 42 -9.03 9.94 13.59
C ILE A 42 -8.93 9.22 12.24
N GLU A 43 -9.71 8.16 12.07
CA GLU A 43 -9.74 7.41 10.83
C GLU A 43 -10.10 8.28 9.61
N ALA A 44 -11.11 9.15 9.76
CA ALA A 44 -11.50 10.07 8.71
C ALA A 44 -10.40 11.07 8.36
N TYR A 45 -9.69 11.59 9.36
CA TYR A 45 -8.57 12.51 9.17
C TYR A 45 -7.39 11.80 8.49
N GLU A 46 -7.06 10.59 8.93
CA GLU A 46 -5.96 9.80 8.34
C GLU A 46 -6.24 9.44 6.88
N ARG A 47 -7.48 9.12 6.56
CA ARG A 47 -7.88 8.81 5.18
C ARG A 47 -7.63 9.98 4.25
N GLU A 48 -7.81 11.19 4.72
CA GLU A 48 -7.64 12.41 3.95
C GLU A 48 -6.18 12.86 3.89
N HIS A 49 -5.44 12.78 5.00
CA HIS A 49 -4.10 13.35 5.13
C HIS A 49 -2.97 12.32 5.06
N TYR A 50 -3.26 11.08 5.39
CA TYR A 50 -2.29 9.98 5.39
C TYR A 50 -2.84 8.79 4.59
N PRO A 51 -3.11 8.98 3.28
CA PRO A 51 -3.62 7.87 2.48
C PRO A 51 -2.60 6.73 2.47
N VAL A 52 -3.09 5.54 2.80
CA VAL A 52 -2.27 4.33 2.70
C VAL A 52 -2.11 4.02 1.22
N ASP A 53 -0.88 4.01 0.73
CA ASP A 53 -0.60 3.59 -0.63
C ASP A 53 -1.01 2.14 -0.81
N MET A 54 -1.90 1.89 -1.76
CA MET A 54 -2.28 0.53 -2.07
C MET A 54 -1.11 -0.21 -2.71
N PRO A 55 -0.93 -1.50 -2.41
CA PRO A 55 0.13 -2.26 -3.03
C PRO A 55 -0.05 -2.29 -4.54
N ASP A 56 1.06 -2.33 -5.27
CA ASP A 56 1.06 -2.56 -6.70
C ASP A 56 0.36 -3.89 -7.03
N PRO A 57 -0.45 -3.97 -8.11
CA PRO A 57 -1.14 -5.22 -8.45
C PRO A 57 -0.23 -6.44 -8.54
N VAL A 58 0.96 -6.31 -9.11
CA VAL A 58 1.92 -7.42 -9.22
C VAL A 58 2.42 -7.85 -7.84
N GLU A 59 2.75 -6.90 -6.98
CA GLU A 59 3.17 -7.19 -5.60
C GLU A 59 2.07 -7.93 -4.84
N ALA A 60 0.82 -7.51 -5.02
CA ALA A 60 -0.32 -8.15 -4.38
C ALA A 60 -0.51 -9.60 -4.87
N ILE A 61 -0.33 -9.83 -6.17
CA ILE A 61 -0.41 -11.18 -6.75
C ILE A 61 0.69 -12.07 -6.17
N LEU A 62 1.94 -11.59 -6.18
CA LEU A 62 3.08 -12.34 -5.66
C LEU A 62 2.93 -12.65 -4.17
N PHE A 63 2.46 -11.68 -3.40
CA PHE A 63 2.19 -11.86 -1.96
C PHE A 63 1.14 -12.95 -1.74
N ARG A 64 0.05 -12.94 -2.52
CA ARG A 64 -1.02 -13.93 -2.38
C ARG A 64 -0.55 -15.33 -2.75
N LEU A 65 0.28 -15.46 -3.78
CA LEU A 65 0.88 -16.73 -4.16
C LEU A 65 1.77 -17.27 -3.03
N GLU A 66 2.59 -16.42 -2.45
CA GLU A 66 3.46 -16.77 -1.32
C GLU A 66 2.64 -17.25 -0.12
N GLN A 67 1.58 -16.51 0.23
CA GLN A 67 0.69 -16.88 1.33
C GLN A 67 -0.01 -18.22 1.10
N SER A 68 -0.26 -18.57 -0.15
CA SER A 68 -0.92 -19.82 -0.53
C SER A 68 0.07 -20.94 -0.84
N GLU A 69 1.35 -20.72 -0.63
CA GLU A 69 2.43 -21.67 -0.95
C GLU A 69 2.41 -22.12 -2.42
N LYS A 70 2.10 -21.17 -3.32
CA LYS A 70 2.02 -21.38 -4.76
C LYS A 70 3.04 -20.52 -5.48
N ASP A 71 3.46 -20.97 -6.66
CA ASP A 71 4.35 -20.20 -7.52
C ASP A 71 3.60 -19.60 -8.72
N SER A 72 4.32 -18.96 -9.62
CA SER A 72 3.75 -18.32 -10.81
C SER A 72 3.01 -19.28 -11.74
N ARG A 73 3.26 -20.58 -11.66
CA ARG A 73 2.55 -21.58 -12.44
C ARG A 73 1.06 -21.64 -12.13
N ALA A 74 0.68 -21.27 -10.90
CA ALA A 74 -0.71 -21.21 -10.50
C ALA A 74 -1.51 -20.16 -11.28
N LEU A 75 -0.84 -19.18 -11.90
CA LEU A 75 -1.46 -18.14 -12.72
C LEU A 75 -1.74 -18.58 -14.15
N ILE A 76 -1.12 -19.68 -14.60
CA ILE A 76 -1.36 -20.21 -15.95
C ILE A 76 -2.81 -20.70 -16.03
N GLY A 77 -3.52 -20.24 -17.06
CA GLY A 77 -4.96 -20.52 -17.20
C GLY A 77 -5.86 -19.55 -16.45
N VAL A 78 -5.31 -18.76 -15.52
CA VAL A 78 -6.05 -17.71 -14.80
C VAL A 78 -5.92 -16.38 -15.53
N ILE A 79 -4.69 -15.97 -15.82
CA ILE A 79 -4.42 -14.72 -16.53
C ILE A 79 -3.90 -14.95 -17.95
N GLY A 80 -3.72 -16.19 -18.36
CA GLY A 80 -3.31 -16.57 -19.70
C GLY A 80 -2.26 -17.67 -19.70
N GLN A 81 -1.62 -17.82 -20.84
CA GLN A 81 -0.54 -18.80 -21.00
C GLN A 81 0.74 -18.28 -20.33
N ARG A 82 1.74 -19.15 -20.25
CA ARG A 82 3.01 -18.88 -19.57
C ARG A 82 3.66 -17.56 -19.99
N SER A 83 3.67 -17.26 -21.29
CA SER A 83 4.24 -16.00 -21.80
C SER A 83 3.52 -14.77 -21.27
N ARG A 84 2.20 -14.84 -21.19
CA ARG A 84 1.40 -13.73 -20.68
C ARG A 84 1.59 -13.53 -19.18
N VAL A 85 1.65 -14.61 -18.41
CA VAL A 85 1.97 -14.57 -16.99
C VAL A 85 3.30 -13.86 -16.78
N HIS A 86 4.28 -14.21 -17.56
CA HIS A 86 5.62 -13.62 -17.50
C HIS A 86 5.60 -12.12 -17.80
N GLU A 87 4.90 -11.72 -18.86
CA GLU A 87 4.75 -10.30 -19.23
C GLU A 87 4.06 -9.47 -18.12
N VAL A 88 3.01 -10.02 -17.52
CA VAL A 88 2.28 -9.35 -16.44
C VAL A 88 3.16 -9.19 -15.21
N LEU A 89 3.84 -10.25 -14.78
CA LEU A 89 4.70 -10.22 -13.60
C LEU A 89 5.91 -9.30 -13.77
N ARG A 90 6.35 -9.10 -15.01
CA ARG A 90 7.44 -8.16 -15.33
C ARG A 90 6.95 -6.74 -15.60
N ARG A 91 5.68 -6.49 -15.42
CA ARG A 91 5.04 -5.16 -15.64
C ARG A 91 5.14 -4.68 -17.10
N LYS A 92 5.30 -5.60 -18.03
CA LYS A 92 5.30 -5.29 -19.47
C LYS A 92 3.92 -5.20 -20.06
N ARG A 93 2.93 -5.79 -19.37
CA ARG A 93 1.53 -5.81 -19.79
C ARG A 93 0.64 -5.52 -18.59
N PRO A 94 -0.32 -4.58 -18.74
CA PRO A 94 -1.30 -4.33 -17.67
C PRO A 94 -2.30 -5.47 -17.56
N LEU A 95 -2.97 -5.55 -16.42
CA LEU A 95 -4.04 -6.52 -16.21
C LEU A 95 -5.28 -6.11 -17.01
N SER A 96 -5.87 -7.05 -17.73
CA SER A 96 -7.16 -6.85 -18.36
C SER A 96 -8.28 -7.02 -17.33
N ILE A 97 -9.49 -6.57 -17.65
CA ILE A 97 -10.67 -6.77 -16.79
C ILE A 97 -10.92 -8.25 -16.54
N GLN A 98 -10.73 -9.09 -17.55
CA GLN A 98 -10.92 -10.54 -17.40
C GLN A 98 -9.89 -11.14 -16.43
N MET A 99 -8.66 -10.70 -16.50
CA MET A 99 -7.61 -11.12 -15.56
C MET A 99 -7.95 -10.69 -14.13
N ILE A 100 -8.41 -9.45 -13.95
CA ILE A 100 -8.80 -8.92 -12.63
C ILE A 100 -9.93 -9.76 -12.04
N ARG A 101 -10.95 -10.07 -12.84
CA ARG A 101 -12.07 -10.90 -12.40
C ARG A 101 -11.62 -12.30 -11.99
N ALA A 102 -10.75 -12.91 -12.79
CA ALA A 102 -10.25 -14.25 -12.52
C ALA A 102 -9.38 -14.28 -11.26
N LEU A 103 -8.50 -13.30 -11.09
CA LEU A 103 -7.64 -13.19 -9.90
C LEU A 103 -8.47 -12.95 -8.64
N HIS A 104 -9.47 -12.09 -8.72
CA HIS A 104 -10.36 -11.83 -7.61
C HIS A 104 -11.16 -13.08 -7.22
N ALA A 105 -11.73 -13.76 -8.20
CA ALA A 105 -12.56 -14.95 -7.96
C ALA A 105 -11.74 -16.13 -7.43
N LYS A 106 -10.57 -16.38 -8.00
CA LYS A 106 -9.77 -17.57 -7.70
C LYS A 106 -8.85 -17.41 -6.50
N PHE A 107 -8.23 -16.24 -6.34
CA PHE A 107 -7.26 -15.99 -5.27
C PHE A 107 -7.77 -15.07 -4.17
N GLY A 108 -8.97 -14.50 -4.32
CA GLY A 108 -9.53 -13.61 -3.33
C GLY A 108 -8.79 -12.28 -3.20
N ILE A 109 -8.04 -11.89 -4.23
CA ILE A 109 -7.33 -10.59 -4.21
C ILE A 109 -8.36 -9.47 -4.37
N PRO A 110 -8.35 -8.44 -3.51
CA PRO A 110 -9.32 -7.35 -3.63
C PRO A 110 -9.26 -6.68 -4.99
N ALA A 111 -10.41 -6.48 -5.61
CA ALA A 111 -10.49 -5.87 -6.94
C ALA A 111 -9.93 -4.45 -6.96
N ASN A 112 -10.13 -3.68 -5.89
CA ASN A 112 -9.61 -2.32 -5.77
C ASN A 112 -8.08 -2.26 -5.81
N VAL A 113 -7.40 -3.31 -5.39
CA VAL A 113 -5.94 -3.43 -5.51
C VAL A 113 -5.56 -3.72 -6.97
N LEU A 114 -6.27 -4.66 -7.60
CA LEU A 114 -5.96 -5.10 -8.97
C LEU A 114 -6.22 -4.03 -10.04
N ILE A 115 -7.13 -3.10 -9.78
CA ILE A 115 -7.44 -2.01 -10.72
C ILE A 115 -6.46 -0.84 -10.62
N GLN A 116 -5.56 -0.84 -9.63
CA GLN A 116 -4.56 0.22 -9.50
C GLN A 116 -3.63 0.23 -10.71
N PRO A 117 -3.20 1.42 -11.17
CA PRO A 117 -2.18 1.48 -12.19
C PRO A 117 -0.91 0.83 -11.67
N GLY A 118 -0.35 -0.09 -12.47
CA GLY A 118 0.90 -0.72 -12.11
C GLY A 118 2.01 0.31 -11.98
N ARG A 119 2.86 0.16 -10.98
CA ARG A 119 4.05 1.00 -10.88
C ARG A 119 4.91 0.73 -12.10
N LYS A 120 5.01 1.72 -12.97
CA LYS A 120 6.04 1.69 -14.00
C LYS A 120 7.37 1.53 -13.27
N ARG A 121 8.16 0.59 -13.71
CA ARG A 121 9.53 0.46 -13.26
C ARG A 121 10.22 1.78 -13.60
N THR A 122 10.05 2.79 -12.75
CA THR A 122 10.88 3.96 -12.81
C THR A 122 12.28 3.46 -12.55
N ALA A 123 13.11 3.50 -13.59
CA ALA A 123 14.54 3.37 -13.37
C ALA A 123 14.86 4.34 -12.25
N SER A 124 15.11 3.82 -11.07
CA SER A 124 15.62 4.59 -9.97
C SER A 124 16.77 5.42 -10.53
N PRO A 125 16.84 6.72 -10.31
CA PRO A 125 18.01 7.47 -10.70
C PRO A 125 19.17 7.00 -9.82
N ARG A 126 19.68 5.83 -10.16
CA ARG A 126 20.80 5.27 -9.43
C ARG A 126 22.05 6.01 -9.82
N GLY A 127 22.47 6.85 -8.92
CA GLY A 127 23.88 7.10 -8.75
C GLY A 127 24.65 7.67 -9.93
N THR A 128 23.99 8.35 -10.83
CA THR A 128 24.74 9.12 -11.83
C THR A 128 25.54 10.25 -11.19
N GLY A 129 25.13 10.69 -10.00
CA GLY A 129 25.88 11.68 -9.23
C GLY A 129 27.18 11.15 -8.62
N SER A 130 27.17 9.90 -8.17
CA SER A 130 28.34 9.30 -7.54
C SER A 130 29.49 9.05 -8.52
N ARG A 131 29.18 8.67 -9.74
CA ARG A 131 30.22 8.42 -10.77
C ARG A 131 30.87 9.69 -11.27
N ARG A 132 30.14 10.79 -11.31
CA ARG A 132 30.71 12.08 -11.71
C ARG A 132 31.67 12.66 -10.68
N ALA A 133 31.38 12.48 -9.40
CA ALA A 133 32.26 12.91 -8.32
C ALA A 133 33.61 12.18 -8.36
N THR A 134 33.59 10.91 -8.65
CA THR A 134 34.80 10.09 -8.74
C THR A 134 35.68 10.49 -9.92
N ARG A 135 35.08 10.83 -11.03
CA ARG A 135 35.79 11.27 -12.23
C ARG A 135 36.43 12.63 -12.06
N ALA A 136 35.73 13.56 -11.40
CA ALA A 136 36.27 14.87 -11.11
C ALA A 136 37.48 14.78 -10.17
N SER A 137 37.45 13.86 -9.23
CA SER A 137 38.56 13.60 -8.33
C SER A 137 39.82 13.13 -9.04
N VAL A 138 39.69 12.26 -10.02
CA VAL A 138 40.81 11.74 -10.81
C VAL A 138 41.45 12.85 -11.66
N LYS A 139 40.68 13.74 -12.22
CA LYS A 139 41.22 14.87 -13.02
C LYS A 139 41.94 15.89 -12.15
N ALA A 140 41.56 16.06 -10.91
CA ALA A 140 42.22 17.02 -10.01
C ALA A 140 43.59 16.55 -9.53
N SER A 141 43.92 15.28 -9.66
CA SER A 141 45.21 14.74 -9.24
C SER A 141 46.29 14.79 -10.32
N VAL A 142 45.97 15.35 -11.46
CA VAL A 142 46.91 15.59 -12.54
C VAL A 142 47.28 17.07 -12.58
#